data_8d471e14417bf9d92294034588d7bf0f
#
_entry.id   8d471e14417bf9d92294034588d7bf0f
#
_cell.length_a   1.000
_cell.length_b   1.000
_cell.length_c   1.000
_cell.angle_alpha   90.00
_cell.angle_beta   90.00
_cell.angle_gamma   90.00
#
_symmetry.space_group_name_H-M   'P 1'
#
loop_
_entity.id
_entity.type
_entity.pdbx_description
1 polymer ?
#
loop_
_entity_poly.entity_id
_entity_poly.type
_entity_poly.pdbx_seq_one_letter_code
_entity_poly.pdbx_strand_id
1 'polypeptide(L)'
;MRRVLTDAALSTYTAKNYYKRKRPFMVNNTPVCTPADTALLRKDGSYPSGHTAIGWAWALIFCEIFPAKTDTILKRGYEFGESRVICNVHWHSDVETGRVMGAAAVAKLHANPGFLKDLAAAKEEIKKL
;
A
#
# COMPACT_ATOMS: atom_id res chain seq x y z
N MET A 1 -4.21 8.52 9.64
CA MET A 1 -3.38 7.55 8.91
C MET A 1 -3.58 6.09 9.34
N ARG A 2 -3.68 5.75 10.65
CA ARG A 2 -3.87 4.33 11.09
C ARG A 2 -5.14 3.68 10.53
N ARG A 3 -6.28 4.38 10.48
CA ARG A 3 -7.52 3.86 9.87
C ARG A 3 -7.33 3.55 8.39
N VAL A 4 -6.71 4.46 7.65
CA VAL A 4 -6.41 4.27 6.21
C VAL A 4 -5.52 3.05 5.97
N LEU A 5 -4.55 2.79 6.86
CA LEU A 5 -3.71 1.58 6.79
C LEU A 5 -4.59 0.32 6.81
N THR A 6 -5.52 0.25 7.75
CA THR A 6 -6.42 -0.90 7.89
C THR A 6 -7.30 -1.08 6.66
N ASP A 7 -7.92 -0.01 6.18
CA ASP A 7 -8.80 -0.06 5.00
C ASP A 7 -8.04 -0.49 3.75
N ALA A 8 -6.86 0.09 3.50
CA ALA A 8 -6.02 -0.28 2.37
C ALA A 8 -5.49 -1.72 2.46
N ALA A 9 -5.06 -2.17 3.65
CA ALA A 9 -4.62 -3.55 3.85
C ALA A 9 -5.77 -4.54 3.58
N LEU A 10 -6.92 -4.33 4.20
CA LEU A 10 -8.08 -5.23 4.09
C LEU A 10 -8.63 -5.31 2.67
N SER A 11 -8.50 -4.25 1.86
CA SER A 11 -8.93 -4.26 0.46
C SER A 11 -8.30 -5.39 -0.37
N THR A 12 -7.12 -5.89 0.03
CA THR A 12 -6.39 -6.93 -0.70
C THR A 12 -6.75 -8.36 -0.29
N TYR A 13 -7.40 -8.57 0.85
CA TYR A 13 -7.53 -9.91 1.45
C TYR A 13 -8.44 -10.85 0.68
N THR A 14 -9.54 -10.39 0.11
CA THR A 14 -10.42 -11.26 -0.69
C THR A 14 -9.66 -11.86 -1.87
N ALA A 15 -8.90 -11.06 -2.60
CA ALA A 15 -8.09 -11.53 -3.71
C ALA A 15 -6.94 -12.43 -3.24
N LYS A 16 -6.27 -12.09 -2.14
CA LYS A 16 -5.22 -12.93 -1.54
C LYS A 16 -5.72 -14.32 -1.21
N ASN A 17 -6.88 -14.41 -0.57
CA ASN A 17 -7.50 -15.67 -0.18
C ASN A 17 -8.00 -16.49 -1.37
N TYR A 18 -8.44 -15.83 -2.42
CA TYR A 18 -8.91 -16.49 -3.64
C TYR A 18 -7.75 -17.05 -4.46
N TYR A 19 -6.74 -16.20 -4.79
CA TYR A 19 -5.65 -16.62 -5.67
C TYR A 19 -4.58 -17.45 -4.97
N LYS A 20 -4.33 -17.25 -3.69
CA LYS A 20 -3.30 -17.94 -2.88
C LYS A 20 -1.96 -18.04 -3.62
N ARG A 21 -1.61 -16.97 -4.37
CA ARG A 21 -0.43 -16.94 -5.22
C ARG A 21 0.84 -17.10 -4.39
N LYS A 22 1.73 -18.00 -4.82
CA LYS A 22 3.04 -18.18 -4.19
C LYS A 22 3.91 -16.93 -4.38
N ARG A 23 4.67 -16.58 -3.36
CA ARG A 23 5.62 -15.46 -3.42
C ARG A 23 6.87 -15.84 -4.22
N PRO A 24 7.59 -14.85 -4.82
CA PRO A 24 8.81 -15.13 -5.61
C PRO A 24 9.81 -16.01 -4.88
N PHE A 25 10.15 -15.68 -3.62
CA PHE A 25 11.13 -16.44 -2.84
C PHE A 25 10.74 -17.90 -2.58
N MET A 26 9.46 -18.24 -2.71
CA MET A 26 8.97 -19.63 -2.59
C MET A 26 9.12 -20.41 -3.89
N VAL A 27 9.45 -19.74 -5.00
CA VAL A 27 9.58 -20.32 -6.33
C VAL A 27 11.04 -20.33 -6.78
N ASN A 28 11.74 -19.20 -6.60
CA ASN A 28 13.12 -19.04 -7.09
C ASN A 28 14.19 -19.38 -6.04
N ASN A 29 13.77 -19.66 -4.79
CA ASN A 29 14.66 -19.98 -3.65
C ASN A 29 15.77 -18.96 -3.39
N THR A 30 15.60 -17.71 -3.83
CA THR A 30 16.56 -16.63 -3.55
C THR A 30 16.22 -15.90 -2.26
N PRO A 31 17.21 -15.27 -1.58
CA PRO A 31 17.01 -14.56 -0.32
C PRO A 31 15.99 -13.42 -0.42
N VAL A 32 15.42 -13.06 0.73
CA VAL A 32 14.57 -11.88 0.92
C VAL A 32 15.29 -10.86 1.81
N CYS A 33 14.89 -9.56 1.75
CA CYS A 33 15.50 -8.53 2.59
C CYS A 33 15.23 -8.72 4.09
N THR A 34 14.11 -9.37 4.45
CA THR A 34 13.67 -9.58 5.84
C THR A 34 13.44 -11.07 6.11
N PRO A 35 14.51 -11.88 6.31
CA PRO A 35 14.37 -13.33 6.51
C PRO A 35 13.46 -13.71 7.67
N ALA A 36 13.40 -12.91 8.73
CA ALA A 36 12.55 -13.16 9.90
C ALA A 36 11.05 -13.20 9.55
N ASP A 37 10.62 -12.49 8.50
CA ASP A 37 9.22 -12.42 8.09
C ASP A 37 8.78 -13.60 7.21
N THR A 38 9.70 -14.42 6.73
CA THR A 38 9.42 -15.47 5.72
C THR A 38 8.40 -16.49 6.22
N ALA A 39 8.43 -16.87 7.49
CA ALA A 39 7.50 -17.83 8.07
C ALA A 39 6.04 -17.32 8.02
N LEU A 40 5.83 -16.02 8.28
CA LEU A 40 4.53 -15.38 8.17
C LEU A 40 4.13 -15.20 6.70
N LEU A 41 5.05 -14.72 5.87
CA LEU A 41 4.80 -14.44 4.45
C LEU A 41 4.45 -15.70 3.64
N ARG A 42 4.94 -16.88 4.05
CA ARG A 42 4.59 -18.17 3.42
C ARG A 42 3.12 -18.54 3.59
N LYS A 43 2.47 -18.05 4.67
CA LYS A 43 1.07 -18.36 5.00
C LYS A 43 0.08 -17.44 4.28
N ASP A 44 0.55 -16.31 3.76
CA ASP A 44 -0.27 -15.27 3.15
C ASP A 44 -0.02 -15.18 1.64
N GLY A 45 -1.10 -15.13 0.85
CA GLY A 45 -1.02 -15.00 -0.61
C GLY A 45 -0.25 -13.76 -1.06
N SER A 46 0.51 -13.89 -2.16
CA SER A 46 1.32 -12.81 -2.71
C SER A 46 0.47 -11.69 -3.33
N TYR A 47 -0.58 -12.02 -4.01
CA TYR A 47 -1.36 -11.12 -4.88
C TYR A 47 -2.70 -10.71 -4.27
N PRO A 48 -3.03 -9.41 -4.27
CA PRO A 48 -2.19 -8.23 -4.52
C PRO A 48 -1.27 -7.87 -3.34
N SER A 49 -0.29 -6.97 -3.55
CA SER A 49 0.59 -6.51 -2.48
C SER A 49 -0.13 -5.57 -1.51
N GLY A 50 -0.33 -6.02 -0.26
CA GLY A 50 -0.91 -5.20 0.80
C GLY A 50 -0.02 -4.03 1.21
N HIS A 51 1.30 -4.24 1.28
CA HIS A 51 2.25 -3.15 1.56
C HIS A 51 2.16 -2.05 0.51
N THR A 52 2.09 -2.43 -0.77
CA THR A 52 1.95 -1.45 -1.86
C THR A 52 0.61 -0.71 -1.79
N ALA A 53 -0.49 -1.42 -1.49
CA ALA A 53 -1.80 -0.79 -1.33
C ALA A 53 -1.78 0.28 -0.22
N ILE A 54 -1.18 -0.04 0.93
CA ILE A 54 -1.02 0.90 2.06
C ILE A 54 -0.14 2.10 1.64
N GLY A 55 1.05 1.84 1.11
CA GLY A 55 2.01 2.90 0.75
C GLY A 55 1.45 3.84 -0.31
N TRP A 56 0.75 3.31 -1.30
CA TRP A 56 0.13 4.10 -2.35
C TRP A 56 -1.07 4.91 -1.84
N ALA A 57 -1.95 4.31 -1.02
CA ALA A 57 -3.05 5.02 -0.39
C ALA A 57 -2.56 6.20 0.47
N TRP A 58 -1.49 5.99 1.24
CA TRP A 58 -0.87 7.07 2.01
C TRP A 58 -0.27 8.16 1.11
N ALA A 59 0.42 7.78 0.03
CA ALA A 59 0.97 8.75 -0.91
C ALA A 59 -0.12 9.64 -1.51
N LEU A 60 -1.23 9.06 -1.96
CA LEU A 60 -2.35 9.82 -2.52
C LEU A 60 -2.95 10.81 -1.51
N ILE A 61 -3.17 10.38 -0.26
CA ILE A 61 -3.70 11.26 0.79
C ILE A 61 -2.69 12.35 1.16
N PHE A 62 -1.39 12.03 1.22
CA PHE A 62 -0.37 13.05 1.47
C PHE A 62 -0.25 14.07 0.34
N CYS A 63 -0.48 13.69 -0.92
CA CYS A 63 -0.56 14.65 -2.02
C CYS A 63 -1.66 15.69 -1.83
N GLU A 64 -2.80 15.28 -1.26
CA GLU A 64 -3.88 16.21 -0.94
C GLU A 64 -3.55 17.14 0.23
N ILE A 65 -2.77 16.66 1.20
CA ILE A 65 -2.36 17.45 2.38
C ILE A 65 -1.20 18.39 2.02
N PHE A 66 -0.27 17.93 1.16
CA PHE A 66 0.95 18.67 0.76
C PHE A 66 1.05 18.79 -0.76
N PRO A 67 0.16 19.53 -1.44
CA PRO A 67 0.13 19.59 -2.90
C PRO A 67 1.43 20.07 -3.54
N ALA A 68 2.17 20.96 -2.87
CA ALA A 68 3.47 21.44 -3.35
C ALA A 68 4.57 20.35 -3.38
N LYS A 69 4.36 19.19 -2.74
CA LYS A 69 5.32 18.07 -2.69
C LYS A 69 4.83 16.83 -3.43
N THR A 70 3.80 16.96 -4.26
CA THR A 70 3.13 15.84 -4.94
C THR A 70 4.11 14.92 -5.65
N ASP A 71 5.02 15.45 -6.47
CA ASP A 71 5.98 14.65 -7.25
C ASP A 71 6.88 13.79 -6.35
N THR A 72 7.41 14.40 -5.27
CA THR A 72 8.28 13.70 -4.31
C THR A 72 7.51 12.62 -3.57
N ILE A 73 6.27 12.90 -3.17
CA ILE A 73 5.41 11.96 -2.43
C ILE A 73 5.04 10.79 -3.32
N LEU A 74 4.60 11.04 -4.56
CA LEU A 74 4.25 9.97 -5.50
C LEU A 74 5.46 9.11 -5.85
N LYS A 75 6.62 9.73 -6.10
CA LYS A 75 7.87 9.00 -6.30
C LYS A 75 8.16 8.06 -5.13
N ARG A 76 8.09 8.56 -3.89
CA ARG A 76 8.33 7.74 -2.70
C ARG A 76 7.31 6.61 -2.54
N GLY A 77 6.03 6.88 -2.81
CA GLY A 77 4.96 5.86 -2.80
C GLY A 77 5.19 4.78 -3.83
N TYR A 78 5.66 5.15 -5.02
CA TYR A 78 6.02 4.23 -6.10
C TYR A 78 7.21 3.34 -5.70
N GLU A 79 8.31 3.94 -5.25
CA GLU A 79 9.53 3.27 -4.82
C GLU A 79 9.27 2.29 -3.65
N PHE A 80 8.34 2.63 -2.76
CA PHE A 80 7.96 1.76 -1.66
C PHE A 80 7.35 0.44 -2.18
N GLY A 81 6.51 0.52 -3.22
CA GLY A 81 5.99 -0.67 -3.90
C GLY A 81 7.11 -1.47 -4.58
N GLU A 82 8.00 -0.80 -5.34
CA GLU A 82 9.11 -1.45 -6.04
C GLU A 82 10.08 -2.16 -5.09
N SER A 83 10.29 -1.62 -3.89
CA SER A 83 11.11 -2.28 -2.88
C SER A 83 10.64 -3.70 -2.55
N ARG A 84 9.34 -3.99 -2.71
CA ARG A 84 8.78 -5.33 -2.45
C ARG A 84 9.17 -6.34 -3.52
N VAL A 85 9.37 -5.88 -4.76
CA VAL A 85 9.89 -6.69 -5.86
C VAL A 85 11.38 -6.94 -5.66
N ILE A 86 12.15 -5.87 -5.38
CA ILE A 86 13.59 -5.95 -5.11
C ILE A 86 13.88 -6.92 -3.96
N CYS A 87 13.08 -6.85 -2.90
CA CYS A 87 13.20 -7.75 -1.74
C CYS A 87 12.67 -9.17 -1.99
N ASN A 88 12.29 -9.53 -3.21
CA ASN A 88 11.85 -10.88 -3.60
C ASN A 88 10.63 -11.41 -2.83
N VAL A 89 9.78 -10.53 -2.31
CA VAL A 89 8.57 -10.90 -1.55
C VAL A 89 7.27 -10.75 -2.33
N HIS A 90 7.29 -9.98 -3.44
CA HIS A 90 6.16 -9.79 -4.35
C HIS A 90 6.60 -9.81 -5.80
N TRP A 91 5.72 -10.28 -6.67
CA TRP A 91 5.84 -10.16 -8.12
C TRP A 91 5.52 -8.71 -8.55
N HIS A 92 6.02 -8.30 -9.71
CA HIS A 92 5.74 -6.96 -10.25
C HIS A 92 4.22 -6.71 -10.38
N SER A 93 3.48 -7.70 -10.91
CA SER A 93 2.02 -7.62 -11.03
C SER A 93 1.28 -7.54 -9.68
N ASP A 94 1.85 -8.09 -8.58
CA ASP A 94 1.26 -7.93 -7.24
C ASP A 94 1.35 -6.46 -6.79
N VAL A 95 2.46 -5.80 -7.13
CA VAL A 95 2.74 -4.41 -6.79
C VAL A 95 1.87 -3.47 -7.62
N GLU A 96 1.78 -3.69 -8.93
CA GLU A 96 0.89 -2.90 -9.80
C GLU A 96 -0.57 -2.96 -9.32
N THR A 97 -1.09 -4.17 -9.09
CA THR A 97 -2.45 -4.33 -8.58
C THR A 97 -2.59 -3.78 -7.16
N GLY A 98 -1.55 -3.85 -6.33
CA GLY A 98 -1.52 -3.21 -5.03
C GLY A 98 -1.76 -1.71 -5.10
N ARG A 99 -1.16 -1.01 -6.09
CA ARG A 99 -1.43 0.43 -6.33
C ARG A 99 -2.87 0.68 -6.73
N VAL A 100 -3.44 -0.16 -7.61
CA VAL A 100 -4.86 -0.06 -7.99
C VAL A 100 -5.77 -0.21 -6.78
N MET A 101 -5.50 -1.21 -5.91
CA MET A 101 -6.28 -1.43 -4.68
C MET A 101 -6.16 -0.26 -3.71
N GLY A 102 -4.97 0.30 -3.54
CA GLY A 102 -4.75 1.50 -2.73
C GLY A 102 -5.53 2.70 -3.24
N ALA A 103 -5.50 2.95 -4.55
CA ALA A 103 -6.27 4.03 -5.18
C ALA A 103 -7.78 3.83 -5.02
N ALA A 104 -8.29 2.61 -5.22
CA ALA A 104 -9.70 2.28 -5.02
C ALA A 104 -10.14 2.47 -3.56
N ALA A 105 -9.29 2.10 -2.58
CA ALA A 105 -9.56 2.34 -1.17
C ALA A 105 -9.67 3.84 -0.87
N VAL A 106 -8.77 4.67 -1.40
CA VAL A 106 -8.82 6.13 -1.25
C VAL A 106 -10.09 6.71 -1.88
N ALA A 107 -10.43 6.29 -3.10
CA ALA A 107 -11.67 6.73 -3.75
C ALA A 107 -12.92 6.41 -2.91
N LYS A 108 -12.97 5.21 -2.32
CA LYS A 108 -14.06 4.83 -1.41
C LYS A 108 -14.09 5.66 -0.13
N LEU A 109 -12.93 5.98 0.43
CA LEU A 109 -12.82 6.82 1.63
C LEU A 109 -13.37 8.22 1.39
N HIS A 110 -13.23 8.79 0.20
CA HIS A 110 -13.80 10.10 -0.15
C HIS A 110 -15.32 10.14 -0.15
N ALA A 111 -16.01 9.00 -0.16
CA ALA A 111 -17.46 8.92 0.07
C ALA A 111 -17.82 8.92 1.58
N ASN A 112 -16.84 8.89 2.49
CA ASN A 112 -17.07 8.84 3.93
C ASN A 112 -16.93 10.22 4.57
N PRO A 113 -18.02 10.80 5.16
CA PRO A 113 -17.99 12.13 5.76
C PRO A 113 -16.96 12.26 6.92
N GLY A 114 -16.77 11.19 7.69
CA GLY A 114 -15.76 11.15 8.77
C GLY A 114 -14.34 11.28 8.25
N PHE A 115 -14.03 10.59 7.15
CA PHE A 115 -12.73 10.72 6.49
C PHE A 115 -12.51 12.13 5.94
N LEU A 116 -13.51 12.72 5.27
CA LEU A 116 -13.40 14.08 4.73
C LEU A 116 -13.18 15.11 5.83
N LYS A 117 -13.86 14.95 6.97
CA LYS A 117 -13.66 15.82 8.16
C LYS A 117 -12.22 15.72 8.68
N ASP A 118 -11.71 14.49 8.85
CA ASP A 118 -10.34 14.26 9.33
C ASP A 118 -9.29 14.81 8.33
N LEU A 119 -9.54 14.64 7.02
CA LEU A 119 -8.68 15.17 5.96
C LEU A 119 -8.64 16.70 5.95
N ALA A 120 -9.80 17.36 6.10
CA ALA A 120 -9.90 18.80 6.19
C ALA A 120 -9.14 19.32 7.42
N ALA A 121 -9.29 18.68 8.57
CA ALA A 121 -8.56 19.04 9.79
C ALA A 121 -7.04 18.91 9.60
N ALA A 122 -6.56 17.85 8.97
CA ALA A 122 -5.14 17.67 8.66
C ALA A 122 -4.61 18.76 7.73
N LYS A 123 -5.38 19.17 6.70
CA LYS A 123 -5.01 20.27 5.80
C LYS A 123 -4.90 21.62 6.55
N GLU A 124 -5.80 21.89 7.50
CA GLU A 124 -5.74 23.12 8.30
C GLU A 124 -4.59 23.12 9.33
N GLU A 125 -4.25 21.94 9.88
CA GLU A 125 -3.11 21.81 10.79
C GLU A 125 -1.79 22.17 10.09
N ILE A 126 -1.60 21.68 8.87
CA ILE A 126 -0.38 21.94 8.07
C ILE A 126 -0.22 23.42 7.69
N LYS A 127 -1.32 24.16 7.47
CA LYS A 127 -1.24 25.60 7.17
C LYS A 127 -0.68 26.44 8.31
N LYS A 128 -0.64 25.89 9.53
CA LYS A 128 -0.15 26.56 10.73
C LYS A 128 1.33 26.30 11.02
N LEU A 129 1.95 25.38 10.27
CA LEU A 129 3.38 25.05 10.35
C LEU A 129 4.20 25.87 9.37
#